data_8690de7c883b447fe9cc3176a37f93cd
#
_entry.id   8690de7c883b447fe9cc3176a37f93cd
#
_cell.length_a   1.000
_cell.length_b   1.000
_cell.length_c   1.000
_cell.angle_alpha   90.00
_cell.angle_beta   90.00
_cell.angle_gamma   90.00
#
_symmetry.space_group_name_H-M   'P 1'
#
loop_
_entity.id
_entity.type
_entity.pdbx_description
1 polymer ?
#
loop_
_entity_poly.entity_id
_entity_poly.type
_entity_poly.pdbx_seq_one_letter_code
_entity_poly.pdbx_strand_id
1 'polypeptide(L)'
;SGQLFADVMEALQQESPHHPHGSLARALVSMVWALRQETLRPQRPDATRLAIFGLAEARMIEADLVVMAGLNETIWPAAADPGPWINRAMRDSLGLSQPERSIGQTAHDLAQGLLHRNVVLSWSRRAGTAPLMPSRWILRLRALLEKSGIPPQQQLDVTVPALARLLDTPVSASSLAMPCPAPPVDLRPVSFSVTEIEKLIRDPYAIFARRVLALQPLDPLGGTADYAL
;
A
#
# COMPACT_ATOMS: atom_id res chain seq x y z
N SER A 1 -5.47 2.13 -19.51
CA SER A 1 -4.92 0.98 -18.74
C SER A 1 -4.72 -0.24 -19.63
N GLY A 2 -5.63 -0.54 -20.56
CA GLY A 2 -5.48 -1.68 -21.48
C GLY A 2 -4.32 -1.52 -22.46
N GLN A 3 -4.09 -0.33 -22.99
CA GLN A 3 -2.98 -0.03 -23.90
C GLN A 3 -1.63 -0.32 -23.23
N LEU A 4 -1.40 0.23 -22.03
CA LEU A 4 -0.15 0.00 -21.30
C LEU A 4 0.12 -1.48 -21.02
N PHE A 5 -0.92 -2.24 -20.69
CA PHE A 5 -0.78 -3.69 -20.52
C PHE A 5 -0.36 -4.37 -21.83
N ALA A 6 -0.97 -3.99 -22.95
CA ALA A 6 -0.61 -4.50 -24.27
C ALA A 6 0.85 -4.17 -24.63
N ASP A 7 1.28 -2.92 -24.40
CA ASP A 7 2.64 -2.46 -24.68
C ASP A 7 3.69 -3.23 -23.85
N VAL A 8 3.41 -3.48 -22.55
CA VAL A 8 4.29 -4.28 -21.68
C VAL A 8 4.35 -5.74 -22.15
N MET A 9 3.22 -6.32 -22.56
CA MET A 9 3.19 -7.69 -23.07
C MET A 9 3.95 -7.83 -24.39
N GLU A 10 3.82 -6.85 -25.28
CA GLU A 10 4.57 -6.82 -26.54
C GLU A 10 6.08 -6.70 -26.29
N ALA A 11 6.50 -5.79 -25.39
CA ALA A 11 7.90 -5.66 -25.02
C ALA A 11 8.48 -6.96 -24.43
N LEU A 12 7.76 -7.62 -23.51
CA LEU A 12 8.17 -8.91 -22.95
C LEU A 12 8.26 -10.00 -24.01
N GLN A 13 7.37 -10.00 -25.01
CA GLN A 13 7.41 -10.95 -26.11
C GLN A 13 8.61 -10.71 -27.03
N GLN A 14 8.96 -9.46 -27.31
CA GLN A 14 10.13 -9.09 -28.12
C GLN A 14 11.44 -9.48 -27.41
N GLU A 15 11.52 -9.35 -26.09
CA GLU A 15 12.70 -9.71 -25.28
C GLU A 15 12.79 -11.22 -25.00
N SER A 16 11.70 -11.97 -25.18
CA SER A 16 11.62 -13.41 -24.87
C SER A 16 12.74 -14.27 -25.50
N PRO A 17 13.22 -14.02 -26.73
CA PRO A 17 14.32 -14.80 -27.31
C PRO A 17 15.66 -14.66 -26.58
N HIS A 18 15.83 -13.57 -25.82
CA HIS A 18 17.06 -13.28 -25.08
C HIS A 18 17.04 -13.82 -23.64
N HIS A 19 15.90 -14.31 -23.18
CA HIS A 19 15.77 -14.89 -21.85
C HIS A 19 15.99 -16.42 -21.86
N PRO A 20 16.72 -16.97 -20.89
CA PRO A 20 16.85 -18.42 -20.79
C PRO A 20 15.48 -19.05 -20.57
N HIS A 21 15.22 -20.17 -21.25
CA HIS A 21 13.98 -20.93 -21.12
C HIS A 21 13.72 -21.24 -19.64
N GLY A 22 12.71 -20.61 -19.08
CA GLY A 22 12.32 -20.71 -17.67
C GLY A 22 10.98 -21.43 -17.50
N SER A 23 10.69 -21.86 -16.29
CA SER A 23 9.36 -22.38 -15.96
C SER A 23 8.30 -21.27 -16.11
N LEU A 24 7.05 -21.67 -16.36
CA LEU A 24 5.89 -20.76 -16.39
C LEU A 24 5.83 -19.87 -15.14
N ALA A 25 6.15 -20.42 -13.97
CA ALA A 25 6.20 -19.65 -12.73
C ALA A 25 7.21 -18.49 -12.79
N ARG A 26 8.38 -18.71 -13.38
CA ARG A 26 9.39 -17.64 -13.54
C ARG A 26 8.93 -16.58 -14.54
N ALA A 27 8.30 -16.98 -15.65
CA ALA A 27 7.73 -16.06 -16.61
C ALA A 27 6.64 -15.17 -15.97
N LEU A 28 5.75 -15.74 -15.16
CA LEU A 28 4.73 -14.99 -14.42
C LEU A 28 5.34 -14.00 -13.42
N VAL A 29 6.40 -14.39 -12.70
CA VAL A 29 7.10 -13.49 -11.79
C VAL A 29 7.71 -12.32 -12.54
N SER A 30 8.37 -12.57 -13.70
CA SER A 30 8.95 -11.52 -14.53
C SER A 30 7.89 -10.57 -15.08
N MET A 31 6.75 -11.10 -15.52
CA MET A 31 5.62 -10.31 -16.00
C MET A 31 5.03 -9.42 -14.88
N VAL A 32 4.79 -9.99 -13.70
CA VAL A 32 4.29 -9.22 -12.55
C VAL A 32 5.30 -8.15 -12.13
N TRP A 33 6.60 -8.46 -12.18
CA TRP A 33 7.64 -7.49 -11.88
C TRP A 33 7.65 -6.35 -12.91
N ALA A 34 7.59 -6.64 -14.20
CA ALA A 34 7.54 -5.64 -15.26
C ALA A 34 6.31 -4.73 -15.12
N LEU A 35 5.12 -5.31 -14.90
CA LEU A 35 3.88 -4.55 -14.69
C LEU A 35 3.94 -3.64 -13.44
N ARG A 36 4.66 -4.04 -12.39
CA ARG A 36 4.85 -3.22 -11.18
C ARG A 36 5.78 -2.04 -11.39
N GLN A 37 6.65 -2.07 -12.41
CA GLN A 37 7.51 -0.93 -12.75
C GLN A 37 6.73 0.15 -13.49
N GLU A 38 5.62 -0.21 -14.12
CA GLU A 38 4.83 0.73 -14.87
C GLU A 38 3.91 1.54 -13.97
N THR A 39 3.97 2.85 -14.13
CA THR A 39 3.11 3.78 -13.39
C THR A 39 2.02 4.32 -14.28
N LEU A 40 0.78 3.92 -14.03
CA LEU A 40 -0.38 4.55 -14.65
C LEU A 40 -0.51 5.98 -14.15
N ARG A 41 -0.27 6.94 -15.03
CA ARG A 41 -0.58 8.35 -14.77
C ARG A 41 -1.93 8.66 -15.42
N PRO A 42 -3.04 8.61 -14.68
CA PRO A 42 -4.32 9.07 -15.22
C PRO A 42 -4.17 10.53 -15.64
N GLN A 43 -4.73 10.91 -16.79
CA GLN A 43 -4.84 12.32 -17.16
C GLN A 43 -5.56 13.04 -16.02
N ARG A 44 -4.86 13.93 -15.33
CA ARG A 44 -5.46 14.75 -14.27
C ARG A 44 -6.33 15.81 -14.95
N PRO A 45 -7.56 16.03 -14.51
CA PRO A 45 -8.26 17.24 -14.89
C PRO A 45 -7.43 18.46 -14.42
N ASP A 46 -7.33 19.48 -15.25
CA ASP A 46 -6.47 20.67 -15.06
C ASP A 46 -6.76 21.51 -13.77
N ALA A 47 -7.79 21.16 -13.02
CA ALA A 47 -8.24 21.86 -11.82
C ALA A 47 -8.31 20.96 -10.58
N THR A 48 -7.23 20.26 -10.22
CA THR A 48 -7.20 19.58 -8.92
C THR A 48 -6.83 20.57 -7.82
N ARG A 49 -7.76 20.80 -6.89
CA ARG A 49 -7.51 21.60 -5.68
C ARG A 49 -6.63 20.89 -4.65
N LEU A 50 -6.40 19.60 -4.82
CA LEU A 50 -5.57 18.76 -3.96
C LEU A 50 -4.42 18.17 -4.78
N ALA A 51 -3.21 18.34 -4.29
CA ALA A 51 -2.02 17.71 -4.85
C ALA A 51 -1.23 16.98 -3.76
N ILE A 52 -0.64 15.84 -4.10
CA ILE A 52 0.23 15.07 -3.21
C ILE A 52 1.61 15.06 -3.83
N PHE A 53 2.60 15.53 -3.07
CA PHE A 53 3.97 15.68 -3.53
C PHE A 53 4.94 14.89 -2.64
N GLY A 54 6.01 14.40 -3.25
CA GLY A 54 7.21 14.03 -2.53
C GLY A 54 7.98 15.28 -2.06
N LEU A 55 8.95 15.09 -1.15
CA LEU A 55 9.71 16.20 -0.55
C LEU A 55 10.39 17.10 -1.58
N ALA A 56 11.02 16.50 -2.59
CA ALA A 56 11.72 17.25 -3.63
C ALA A 56 10.75 18.02 -4.55
N GLU A 57 9.59 17.45 -4.83
CA GLU A 57 8.56 18.00 -5.69
C GLU A 57 7.79 19.14 -4.99
N ALA A 58 7.69 19.08 -3.66
CA ALA A 58 6.99 20.09 -2.86
C ALA A 58 7.78 21.40 -2.71
N ARG A 59 9.05 21.42 -3.10
CA ARG A 59 9.89 22.62 -3.01
C ARG A 59 9.36 23.72 -3.92
N MET A 60 9.34 24.95 -3.39
CA MET A 60 8.90 26.16 -4.13
C MET A 60 7.43 26.11 -4.59
N ILE A 61 6.59 25.28 -3.99
CA ILE A 61 5.16 25.26 -4.28
C ILE A 61 4.45 26.11 -3.22
N GLU A 62 3.60 27.01 -3.67
CA GLU A 62 2.70 27.78 -2.81
C GLU A 62 1.34 27.06 -2.72
N ALA A 63 0.81 26.97 -1.50
CA ALA A 63 -0.49 26.39 -1.23
C ALA A 63 -1.18 27.11 -0.06
N ASP A 64 -2.50 27.19 -0.12
CA ASP A 64 -3.31 27.78 0.96
C ASP A 64 -3.22 26.96 2.27
N LEU A 65 -3.06 25.65 2.15
CA LEU A 65 -2.89 24.71 3.25
C LEU A 65 -1.87 23.64 2.86
N VAL A 66 -0.89 23.44 3.70
CA VAL A 66 0.10 22.35 3.59
C VAL A 66 -0.16 21.33 4.67
N VAL A 67 -0.34 20.07 4.29
CA VAL A 67 -0.45 18.95 5.21
C VAL A 67 0.83 18.12 5.13
N MET A 68 1.64 18.15 6.17
CA MET A 68 2.84 17.32 6.29
C MET A 68 2.49 16.06 7.07
N ALA A 69 2.44 14.92 6.38
CA ALA A 69 1.98 13.67 6.95
C ALA A 69 3.11 12.68 7.22
N GLY A 70 2.84 11.71 8.10
CA GLY A 70 3.79 10.65 8.42
C GLY A 70 5.04 11.12 9.15
N LEU A 71 4.92 12.18 9.97
CA LEU A 71 6.05 12.77 10.71
C LEU A 71 6.49 11.88 11.87
N ASN A 72 6.81 10.64 11.56
CA ASN A 72 7.30 9.65 12.52
C ASN A 72 8.83 9.54 12.50
N GLU A 73 9.40 9.13 13.61
CA GLU A 73 10.82 8.80 13.70
C GLU A 73 11.14 7.66 12.71
N THR A 74 12.31 7.67 12.12
CA THR A 74 12.77 6.78 11.04
C THR A 74 12.17 7.04 9.65
N ILE A 75 11.13 7.88 9.55
CA ILE A 75 10.57 8.36 8.29
C ILE A 75 11.01 9.81 8.06
N TRP A 76 10.91 10.65 9.10
CA TRP A 76 11.33 12.03 9.10
C TRP A 76 12.30 12.33 10.26
N PRO A 77 13.63 12.22 10.07
CA PRO A 77 14.33 11.79 8.85
C PRO A 77 14.36 10.28 8.68
N ALA A 78 14.52 9.82 7.45
CA ALA A 78 14.91 8.45 7.19
C ALA A 78 16.31 8.18 7.74
N ALA A 79 16.59 6.93 8.10
CA ALA A 79 17.93 6.53 8.54
C ALA A 79 18.96 6.75 7.42
N ALA A 80 20.12 7.29 7.79
CA ALA A 80 21.23 7.44 6.86
C ALA A 80 21.87 6.07 6.61
N ASP A 81 21.54 5.44 5.49
CA ASP A 81 22.09 4.15 5.08
C ASP A 81 23.18 4.35 4.01
N PRO A 82 24.43 3.95 4.26
CA PRO A 82 25.51 4.00 3.27
C PRO A 82 25.32 2.98 2.13
N GLY A 83 24.40 2.04 2.28
CA GLY A 83 24.20 0.92 1.38
C GLY A 83 25.17 -0.25 1.66
N PRO A 84 24.95 -1.42 1.02
CA PRO A 84 25.71 -2.63 1.31
C PRO A 84 27.12 -2.66 0.71
N TRP A 85 27.41 -1.79 -0.26
CA TRP A 85 28.63 -1.88 -1.07
C TRP A 85 29.72 -0.88 -0.68
N ILE A 86 29.36 0.36 -0.35
CA ILE A 86 30.28 1.46 -0.13
C ILE A 86 30.07 2.02 1.27
N ASN A 87 31.02 1.77 2.18
CA ASN A 87 30.98 2.33 3.52
C ASN A 87 31.36 3.82 3.54
N ARG A 88 31.24 4.48 4.71
CA ARG A 88 31.50 5.91 4.87
C ARG A 88 32.94 6.31 4.53
N ALA A 89 33.93 5.49 4.91
CA ALA A 89 35.33 5.77 4.61
C ALA A 89 35.62 5.68 3.10
N MET A 90 35.04 4.69 2.43
CA MET A 90 35.13 4.56 0.97
C MET A 90 34.47 5.73 0.25
N ARG A 91 33.31 6.21 0.76
CA ARG A 91 32.66 7.39 0.21
C ARG A 91 33.56 8.64 0.31
N ASP A 92 34.18 8.81 1.46
CA ASP A 92 35.07 9.93 1.69
C ASP A 92 36.28 9.89 0.74
N SER A 93 36.94 8.75 0.60
CA SER A 93 38.05 8.56 -0.30
C SER A 93 37.70 8.77 -1.79
N LEU A 94 36.46 8.54 -2.17
CA LEU A 94 35.92 8.73 -3.53
C LEU A 94 35.32 10.13 -3.74
N GLY A 95 35.34 11.00 -2.75
CA GLY A 95 34.70 12.33 -2.83
C GLY A 95 33.16 12.28 -2.94
N LEU A 96 32.53 11.17 -2.55
CA LEU A 96 31.09 11.02 -2.59
C LEU A 96 30.45 11.64 -1.35
N SER A 97 29.25 12.20 -1.54
CA SER A 97 28.49 12.77 -0.41
C SER A 97 28.15 11.70 0.62
N GLN A 98 28.29 12.06 1.90
CA GLN A 98 27.93 11.18 3.02
C GLN A 98 26.41 10.99 3.09
N PRO A 99 25.91 9.81 3.53
CA PRO A 99 24.47 9.52 3.63
C PRO A 99 23.72 10.48 4.55
N GLU A 100 24.39 11.01 5.56
CA GLU A 100 23.85 11.97 6.54
C GLU A 100 23.40 13.29 5.90
N ARG A 101 23.89 13.62 4.69
CA ARG A 101 23.44 14.79 3.94
C ARG A 101 21.93 14.75 3.66
N SER A 102 21.35 13.57 3.47
CA SER A 102 19.92 13.40 3.29
C SER A 102 19.10 13.88 4.51
N ILE A 103 19.65 13.70 5.72
CA ILE A 103 19.03 14.19 6.95
C ILE A 103 18.98 15.72 6.93
N GLY A 104 20.06 16.39 6.53
CA GLY A 104 20.08 17.85 6.40
C GLY A 104 19.11 18.37 5.35
N GLN A 105 18.98 17.68 4.21
CA GLN A 105 18.01 18.02 3.18
C GLN A 105 16.57 17.88 3.68
N THR A 106 16.25 16.77 4.35
CA THR A 106 14.91 16.58 4.93
C THR A 106 14.61 17.59 6.02
N ALA A 107 15.59 18.01 6.82
CA ALA A 107 15.42 19.07 7.81
C ALA A 107 15.11 20.42 7.15
N HIS A 108 15.78 20.72 6.03
CA HIS A 108 15.52 21.91 5.25
C HIS A 108 14.11 21.88 4.63
N ASP A 109 13.69 20.75 4.07
CA ASP A 109 12.36 20.59 3.49
C ASP A 109 11.26 20.73 4.56
N LEU A 110 11.48 20.18 5.77
CA LEU A 110 10.58 20.39 6.90
C LEU A 110 10.50 21.88 7.28
N ALA A 111 11.65 22.55 7.39
CA ALA A 111 11.69 23.97 7.73
C ALA A 111 10.94 24.81 6.69
N GLN A 112 11.14 24.56 5.40
CA GLN A 112 10.39 25.23 4.34
C GLN A 112 8.88 24.97 4.43
N GLY A 113 8.47 23.71 4.66
CA GLY A 113 7.07 23.38 4.83
C GLY A 113 6.42 24.11 6.01
N LEU A 114 7.14 24.31 7.10
CA LEU A 114 6.67 25.04 8.29
C LEU A 114 6.49 26.55 8.06
N LEU A 115 7.09 27.12 7.01
CA LEU A 115 6.98 28.55 6.68
C LEU A 115 5.69 28.92 5.94
N HIS A 116 4.89 27.95 5.52
CA HIS A 116 3.59 28.23 4.90
C HIS A 116 2.62 28.84 5.92
N ARG A 117 1.65 29.61 5.41
CA ARG A 117 0.69 30.32 6.24
C ARG A 117 -0.16 29.39 7.11
N ASN A 118 -0.63 28.29 6.52
CA ASN A 118 -1.45 27.31 7.23
C ASN A 118 -0.78 25.92 7.06
N VAL A 119 -0.39 25.31 8.15
CA VAL A 119 0.31 24.02 8.17
C VAL A 119 -0.35 23.08 9.15
N VAL A 120 -0.64 21.88 8.70
CA VAL A 120 -1.07 20.76 9.54
C VAL A 120 0.04 19.72 9.59
N LEU A 121 0.45 19.34 10.79
CA LEU A 121 1.46 18.32 11.02
C LEU A 121 0.78 17.06 11.56
N SER A 122 1.02 15.91 10.94
CA SER A 122 0.42 14.68 11.40
C SER A 122 1.42 13.53 11.48
N TRP A 123 1.21 12.66 12.46
CA TRP A 123 1.99 11.43 12.66
C TRP A 123 1.11 10.32 13.18
N SER A 124 1.50 9.09 12.92
CA SER A 124 0.81 7.92 13.42
C SER A 124 1.30 7.56 14.83
N ARG A 125 0.39 7.18 15.72
CA ARG A 125 0.72 6.65 17.05
C ARG A 125 1.01 5.16 17.03
N ARG A 126 0.57 4.46 15.99
CA ARG A 126 0.72 3.01 15.83
C ARG A 126 0.87 2.63 14.37
N ALA A 127 1.59 1.54 14.12
CA ALA A 127 1.55 0.80 12.87
C ALA A 127 1.11 -0.63 13.19
N GLY A 128 -0.14 -0.98 12.83
CA GLY A 128 -0.78 -2.17 13.33
C GLY A 128 -0.88 -2.15 14.86
N THR A 129 -0.26 -3.12 15.53
CA THR A 129 -0.20 -3.21 17.01
C THR A 129 1.02 -2.51 17.61
N ALA A 130 2.04 -2.18 16.83
CA ALA A 130 3.28 -1.58 17.31
C ALA A 130 3.12 -0.06 17.55
N PRO A 131 3.57 0.47 18.71
CA PRO A 131 3.58 1.91 18.96
C PRO A 131 4.62 2.60 18.08
N LEU A 132 4.30 3.80 17.58
CA LEU A 132 5.20 4.65 16.82
C LEU A 132 5.49 5.95 17.60
N MET A 133 6.71 6.45 17.44
CA MET A 133 7.14 7.72 18.00
C MET A 133 7.03 8.83 16.96
N PRO A 134 6.60 10.05 17.37
CA PRO A 134 6.73 11.21 16.50
C PRO A 134 8.20 11.51 16.21
N SER A 135 8.46 12.14 15.08
CA SER A 135 9.79 12.60 14.70
C SER A 135 10.43 13.46 15.81
N ARG A 136 11.74 13.30 16.00
CA ARG A 136 12.52 14.14 16.92
C ARG A 136 12.37 15.64 16.63
N TRP A 137 12.11 16.01 15.41
CA TRP A 137 11.89 17.42 15.04
C TRP A 137 10.54 17.93 15.52
N ILE A 138 9.50 17.09 15.48
CA ILE A 138 8.19 17.43 16.05
C ILE A 138 8.28 17.57 17.57
N LEU A 139 9.02 16.69 18.24
CA LEU A 139 9.24 16.80 19.69
C LEU A 139 9.97 18.10 20.04
N ARG A 140 10.98 18.48 19.27
CA ARG A 140 11.70 19.76 19.43
C ARG A 140 10.78 20.97 19.19
N LEU A 141 10.00 20.95 18.11
CA LEU A 141 9.03 22.01 17.81
C LEU A 141 8.03 22.19 18.96
N ARG A 142 7.47 21.09 19.46
CA ARG A 142 6.55 21.12 20.60
C ARG A 142 7.19 21.73 21.84
N ALA A 143 8.40 21.32 22.18
CA ALA A 143 9.13 21.87 23.31
C ALA A 143 9.40 23.39 23.17
N LEU A 144 9.67 23.86 21.94
CA LEU A 144 9.82 25.28 21.65
C LEU A 144 8.50 26.05 21.82
N LEU A 145 7.39 25.50 21.33
CA LEU A 145 6.06 26.09 21.45
C LEU A 145 5.66 26.19 22.95
N GLU A 146 5.87 25.13 23.70
CA GLU A 146 5.61 25.13 25.15
C GLU A 146 6.44 26.19 25.88
N LYS A 147 7.73 26.30 25.55
CA LYS A 147 8.60 27.35 26.11
C LYS A 147 8.14 28.75 25.72
N SER A 148 7.50 28.90 24.57
CA SER A 148 6.92 30.17 24.09
C SER A 148 5.52 30.46 24.67
N GLY A 149 5.03 29.66 25.62
CA GLY A 149 3.74 29.85 26.25
C GLY A 149 2.54 29.25 25.52
N ILE A 150 2.77 28.44 24.50
CA ILE A 150 1.71 27.71 23.79
C ILE A 150 1.61 26.29 24.35
N PRO A 151 0.62 25.98 25.19
CA PRO A 151 0.50 24.70 25.87
C PRO A 151 0.10 23.60 24.89
N PRO A 152 0.38 22.30 25.18
CA PRO A 152 0.11 21.16 24.32
C PRO A 152 -1.34 21.06 23.83
N GLN A 153 -2.30 21.50 24.64
CA GLN A 153 -3.72 21.48 24.32
C GLN A 153 -4.07 22.42 23.15
N GLN A 154 -3.36 23.53 23.04
CA GLN A 154 -3.53 24.49 21.94
C GLN A 154 -2.77 24.10 20.67
N GLN A 155 -1.87 23.13 20.78
CA GLN A 155 -1.11 22.61 19.63
C GLN A 155 -1.84 21.48 18.90
N LEU A 156 -2.92 20.95 19.47
CA LEU A 156 -3.66 19.82 18.91
C LEU A 156 -4.90 20.31 18.17
N ASP A 157 -4.95 20.01 16.89
CA ASP A 157 -6.18 20.13 16.12
C ASP A 157 -7.04 18.86 16.35
N VAL A 158 -8.18 19.03 16.97
CA VAL A 158 -9.13 17.94 17.23
C VAL A 158 -10.10 17.71 16.07
N THR A 159 -10.20 18.65 15.13
CA THR A 159 -11.14 18.63 14.01
C THR A 159 -10.77 17.55 13.01
N VAL A 160 -9.51 17.46 12.62
CA VAL A 160 -9.04 16.49 11.61
C VAL A 160 -9.23 15.04 12.08
N PRO A 161 -8.84 14.64 13.32
CA PRO A 161 -9.14 13.30 13.83
C PRO A 161 -10.64 13.02 13.98
N ALA A 162 -11.47 14.04 14.29
CA ALA A 162 -12.92 13.88 14.36
C ALA A 162 -13.52 13.59 12.98
N LEU A 163 -13.10 14.32 11.94
CA LEU A 163 -13.49 14.07 10.56
C LEU A 163 -13.07 12.67 10.08
N ALA A 164 -11.84 12.24 10.39
CA ALA A 164 -11.39 10.90 10.07
C ALA A 164 -12.27 9.82 10.69
N ARG A 165 -12.66 9.97 11.97
CA ARG A 165 -13.59 9.03 12.63
C ARG A 165 -14.97 9.02 11.99
N LEU A 166 -15.47 10.16 11.53
CA LEU A 166 -16.75 10.23 10.82
C LEU A 166 -16.71 9.46 9.49
N LEU A 167 -15.59 9.49 8.77
CA LEU A 167 -15.41 8.71 7.54
C LEU A 167 -15.41 7.19 7.82
N ASP A 168 -14.86 6.78 8.95
CA ASP A 168 -14.82 5.37 9.36
C ASP A 168 -16.13 4.87 10.00
N THR A 169 -17.03 5.79 10.33
CA THR A 169 -18.31 5.44 10.95
C THR A 169 -19.32 5.11 9.85
N PRO A 170 -19.79 3.85 9.75
CA PRO A 170 -20.78 3.49 8.74
C PRO A 170 -22.10 4.22 9.00
N VAL A 171 -22.71 4.76 7.95
CA VAL A 171 -24.01 5.45 8.01
C VAL A 171 -25.11 4.45 8.44
N SER A 172 -24.97 3.20 8.07
CA SER A 172 -25.80 2.09 8.57
C SER A 172 -24.97 0.80 8.57
N ALA A 173 -24.94 0.11 9.69
CA ALA A 173 -24.41 -1.24 9.77
C ALA A 173 -25.54 -2.22 9.47
N SER A 174 -25.61 -2.76 8.26
CA SER A 174 -26.46 -3.91 8.00
C SER A 174 -25.71 -5.18 8.43
N SER A 175 -26.29 -5.94 9.34
CA SER A 175 -25.78 -7.28 9.61
C SER A 175 -25.95 -8.12 8.35
N LEU A 176 -24.86 -8.64 7.83
CA LEU A 176 -24.93 -9.63 6.76
C LEU A 176 -25.59 -10.89 7.31
N ALA A 177 -26.74 -11.23 6.75
CA ALA A 177 -27.37 -12.51 7.07
C ALA A 177 -26.43 -13.65 6.62
N MET A 178 -26.35 -14.69 7.45
CA MET A 178 -25.61 -15.89 7.07
C MET A 178 -26.18 -16.44 5.74
N PRO A 179 -25.34 -16.69 4.72
CA PRO A 179 -25.81 -17.26 3.48
C PRO A 179 -26.55 -18.59 3.72
N CYS A 180 -27.80 -18.65 3.30
CA CYS A 180 -28.59 -19.88 3.39
C CYS A 180 -29.12 -20.23 1.98
N PRO A 181 -28.26 -20.86 1.13
CA PRO A 181 -28.67 -21.19 -0.23
C PRO A 181 -29.80 -22.24 -0.23
N ALA A 182 -30.90 -21.92 -0.91
CA ALA A 182 -32.04 -22.81 -1.09
C ALA A 182 -32.24 -23.06 -2.59
N PRO A 183 -31.43 -23.95 -3.22
CA PRO A 183 -31.57 -24.22 -4.64
C PRO A 183 -32.97 -24.84 -4.96
N PRO A 184 -33.53 -24.57 -6.14
CA PRO A 184 -34.73 -25.22 -6.63
C PRO A 184 -34.62 -26.75 -6.56
N VAL A 185 -35.76 -27.44 -6.43
CA VAL A 185 -35.79 -28.89 -6.19
C VAL A 185 -35.16 -29.68 -7.34
N ASP A 186 -35.34 -29.20 -8.56
CA ASP A 186 -34.81 -29.77 -9.79
C ASP A 186 -33.25 -29.71 -9.88
N LEU A 187 -32.66 -28.77 -9.18
CA LEU A 187 -31.18 -28.64 -9.10
C LEU A 187 -30.57 -29.40 -7.90
N ARG A 188 -31.40 -29.98 -7.05
CA ARG A 188 -30.87 -30.71 -5.88
C ARG A 188 -30.42 -32.12 -6.29
N PRO A 189 -29.30 -32.59 -5.76
CA PRO A 189 -28.84 -33.97 -6.02
C PRO A 189 -29.89 -34.98 -5.51
N VAL A 190 -30.24 -35.94 -6.34
CA VAL A 190 -31.19 -36.99 -6.01
C VAL A 190 -30.56 -38.22 -5.36
N SER A 191 -29.22 -38.32 -5.40
CA SER A 191 -28.49 -39.41 -4.80
C SER A 191 -27.21 -38.89 -4.10
N PHE A 192 -26.87 -39.51 -2.99
CA PHE A 192 -25.67 -39.19 -2.21
C PHE A 192 -24.87 -40.46 -1.91
N SER A 193 -23.57 -40.38 -1.93
CA SER A 193 -22.70 -41.40 -1.35
C SER A 193 -22.77 -41.33 0.18
N VAL A 194 -22.36 -42.42 0.86
CA VAL A 194 -22.34 -42.47 2.34
C VAL A 194 -21.49 -41.30 2.91
N THR A 195 -20.34 -41.04 2.31
CA THR A 195 -19.45 -39.95 2.73
C THR A 195 -20.02 -38.56 2.46
N GLU A 196 -20.86 -38.40 1.42
CA GLU A 196 -21.52 -37.15 1.15
C GLU A 196 -22.64 -36.84 2.14
N ILE A 197 -23.30 -37.88 2.67
CA ILE A 197 -24.31 -37.71 3.73
C ILE A 197 -23.64 -37.14 4.99
N GLU A 198 -22.48 -37.65 5.37
CA GLU A 198 -21.72 -37.12 6.50
C GLU A 198 -21.30 -35.67 6.27
N LYS A 199 -20.83 -35.33 5.05
CA LYS A 199 -20.52 -33.96 4.67
C LYS A 199 -21.73 -33.04 4.67
N LEU A 200 -22.88 -33.53 4.19
CA LEU A 200 -24.12 -32.74 4.16
C LEU A 200 -24.53 -32.32 5.58
N ILE A 201 -24.36 -33.22 6.57
CA ILE A 201 -24.68 -32.90 7.96
C ILE A 201 -23.69 -31.91 8.57
N ARG A 202 -22.38 -32.03 8.28
CA ARG A 202 -21.34 -31.18 8.86
C ARG A 202 -21.15 -29.86 8.12
N ASP A 203 -21.22 -29.90 6.79
CA ASP A 203 -20.97 -28.77 5.90
C ASP A 203 -21.87 -28.86 4.65
N PRO A 204 -23.16 -28.47 4.76
CA PRO A 204 -24.10 -28.50 3.65
C PRO A 204 -23.67 -27.60 2.49
N TYR A 205 -22.89 -26.54 2.76
CA TYR A 205 -22.39 -25.65 1.72
C TYR A 205 -21.38 -26.35 0.79
N ALA A 206 -20.56 -27.23 1.30
CA ALA A 206 -19.62 -28.00 0.47
C ALA A 206 -20.36 -28.87 -0.55
N ILE A 207 -21.50 -29.45 -0.17
CA ILE A 207 -22.36 -30.21 -1.10
C ILE A 207 -22.99 -29.27 -2.14
N PHE A 208 -23.53 -28.14 -1.71
CA PHE A 208 -24.07 -27.13 -2.62
C PHE A 208 -23.03 -26.66 -3.65
N ALA A 209 -21.83 -26.28 -3.20
CA ALA A 209 -20.76 -25.84 -4.06
C ALA A 209 -20.34 -26.90 -5.09
N ARG A 210 -20.22 -28.15 -4.67
CA ARG A 210 -19.73 -29.25 -5.52
C ARG A 210 -20.81 -29.80 -6.46
N ARG A 211 -22.03 -30.02 -5.96
CA ARG A 211 -23.09 -30.75 -6.69
C ARG A 211 -24.07 -29.84 -7.40
N VAL A 212 -24.31 -28.64 -6.89
CA VAL A 212 -25.25 -27.67 -7.50
C VAL A 212 -24.49 -26.66 -8.34
N LEU A 213 -23.42 -26.05 -7.80
CA LEU A 213 -22.59 -25.08 -8.52
C LEU A 213 -21.50 -25.74 -9.39
N ALA A 214 -21.28 -27.04 -9.26
CA ALA A 214 -20.25 -27.81 -9.98
C ALA A 214 -18.83 -27.19 -9.86
N LEU A 215 -18.52 -26.57 -8.73
CA LEU A 215 -17.22 -25.98 -8.49
C LEU A 215 -16.16 -27.08 -8.34
N GLN A 216 -15.07 -26.92 -9.06
CA GLN A 216 -13.90 -27.80 -8.99
C GLN A 216 -12.68 -27.00 -8.52
N PRO A 217 -11.75 -27.63 -7.80
CA PRO A 217 -10.46 -27.02 -7.54
C PRO A 217 -9.77 -26.62 -8.84
N LEU A 218 -9.15 -25.46 -8.85
CA LEU A 218 -8.32 -25.07 -10.01
C LEU A 218 -7.09 -25.96 -10.06
N ASP A 219 -6.71 -26.36 -11.26
CA ASP A 219 -5.46 -27.08 -11.46
C ASP A 219 -4.27 -26.23 -11.02
N PRO A 220 -3.23 -26.83 -10.41
CA PRO A 220 -2.05 -26.09 -10.01
C PRO A 220 -1.38 -25.47 -11.24
N LEU A 221 -1.04 -24.17 -11.13
CA LEU A 221 -0.30 -23.48 -12.20
C LEU A 221 1.05 -24.18 -12.42
N GLY A 222 1.29 -24.62 -13.65
CA GLY A 222 2.54 -25.28 -14.04
C GLY A 222 2.58 -26.78 -13.79
N GLY A 223 1.44 -27.42 -13.55
CA GLY A 223 1.32 -28.87 -13.65
C GLY A 223 1.70 -29.37 -15.04
N THR A 224 2.46 -30.45 -15.13
CA THR A 224 2.68 -31.17 -16.41
C THR A 224 1.32 -31.58 -16.95
N ALA A 225 1.07 -31.28 -18.21
CA ALA A 225 -0.11 -31.77 -18.90
C ALA A 225 -0.04 -33.31 -18.88
N ASP A 226 -0.78 -33.93 -17.98
CA ASP A 226 -0.97 -35.37 -17.99
C ASP A 226 -1.96 -35.67 -19.10
N TYR A 227 -1.44 -36.10 -20.24
CA TYR A 227 -2.24 -36.67 -21.28
C TYR A 227 -2.69 -38.06 -20.83
N ALA A 228 -3.71 -38.11 -20.00
CA ALA A 228 -4.49 -39.32 -19.86
C ALA A 228 -5.27 -39.54 -21.16
N LEU A 229 -4.76 -40.37 -22.01
CA LEU A 229 -5.47 -41.00 -23.13
C LEU A 229 -6.54 -41.95 -22.62
#